data_f1712aec496ac11b6f067dadf534681b
#
_entry.id   f1712aec496ac11b6f067dadf534681b
#
_cell.length_a   1.000
_cell.length_b   1.000
_cell.length_c   1.000
_cell.angle_alpha   90.00
_cell.angle_beta   90.00
_cell.angle_gamma   90.00
#
_symmetry.space_group_name_H-M   'P 1'
#
loop_
_entity.id
_entity.type
_entity.pdbx_description
1 polymer ?
#
loop_
_entity_poly.entity_id
_entity_poly.type
_entity_poly.pdbx_seq_one_letter_code
_entity_poly.pdbx_strand_id
1 'polypeptide(L)'
;VLALLLAWLAACYLVVAQPTVNEPVRSDAILVLGPPLVDGRLDEALRLAAAHYAGIVVISIGWDKGRQRVAACANDNPAYQVICFEPDPATTRGEAEEIGRLARERGWHSVLVVTSTYHVSRARLIVQRCMPGTVRVLAGTSRLSMDDWLYQFAYQTGGFAKAFLHRSC
;
A
#
# COMPACT_ATOMS: atom_id res chain seq x y z
N VAL A 1 -25.60 17.96 -14.68
CA VAL A 1 -24.47 18.26 -13.78
C VAL A 1 -24.65 17.57 -12.44
N LEU A 2 -25.78 17.78 -11.73
CA LEU A 2 -26.03 17.19 -10.38
C LEU A 2 -25.95 15.66 -10.39
N ALA A 3 -26.58 14.99 -11.36
CA ALA A 3 -26.54 13.53 -11.48
C ALA A 3 -25.12 12.97 -11.65
N LEU A 4 -24.26 13.64 -12.42
CA LEU A 4 -22.85 13.25 -12.60
C LEU A 4 -22.05 13.43 -11.31
N LEU A 5 -22.29 14.51 -10.57
CA LEU A 5 -21.65 14.74 -9.28
C LEU A 5 -22.04 13.65 -8.26
N LEU A 6 -23.35 13.33 -8.17
CA LEU A 6 -23.83 12.28 -7.27
C LEU A 6 -23.28 10.90 -7.66
N ALA A 7 -23.19 10.58 -8.94
CA ALA A 7 -22.60 9.34 -9.42
C ALA A 7 -21.11 9.26 -9.07
N TRP A 8 -20.36 10.36 -9.24
CA TRP A 8 -18.94 10.42 -8.84
C TRP A 8 -18.76 10.26 -7.33
N LEU A 9 -19.55 10.94 -6.50
CA LEU A 9 -19.51 10.79 -5.05
C LEU A 9 -19.82 9.36 -4.61
N ALA A 10 -20.83 8.72 -5.21
CA ALA A 10 -21.17 7.32 -4.94
C ALA A 10 -20.00 6.38 -5.33
N ALA A 11 -19.39 6.59 -6.49
CA ALA A 11 -18.20 5.82 -6.91
C ALA A 11 -17.03 6.02 -5.95
N CYS A 12 -16.74 7.26 -5.54
CA CYS A 12 -15.71 7.56 -4.54
C CYS A 12 -16.00 6.89 -3.20
N TYR A 13 -17.26 6.94 -2.74
CA TYR A 13 -17.65 6.27 -1.51
C TYR A 13 -17.34 4.77 -1.56
N LEU A 14 -17.76 4.08 -2.62
CA LEU A 14 -17.58 2.63 -2.75
C LEU A 14 -16.10 2.23 -2.97
N VAL A 15 -15.35 3.02 -3.73
CA VAL A 15 -13.99 2.64 -4.15
C VAL A 15 -12.91 3.17 -3.21
N VAL A 16 -13.15 4.34 -2.58
CA VAL A 16 -12.16 5.04 -1.76
C VAL A 16 -12.49 4.95 -0.27
N ALA A 17 -13.75 5.19 0.13
CA ALA A 17 -14.13 5.18 1.54
C ALA A 17 -14.49 3.78 2.06
N GLN A 18 -15.09 2.94 1.21
CA GLN A 18 -15.49 1.56 1.55
C GLN A 18 -14.85 0.54 0.59
N PRO A 19 -13.51 0.54 0.41
CA PRO A 19 -12.87 -0.39 -0.50
C PRO A 19 -13.00 -1.82 0.00
N THR A 20 -13.02 -2.78 -0.90
CA THR A 20 -12.91 -4.19 -0.54
C THR A 20 -11.51 -4.47 0.04
N VAL A 21 -11.44 -4.73 1.33
CA VAL A 21 -10.21 -5.13 2.04
C VAL A 21 -10.15 -6.65 2.08
N ASN A 22 -8.94 -7.21 1.94
CA ASN A 22 -8.75 -8.66 2.04
C ASN A 22 -8.58 -9.08 3.51
N GLU A 23 -8.92 -10.33 3.80
CA GLU A 23 -8.48 -10.99 5.03
C GLU A 23 -6.99 -11.32 4.94
N PRO A 24 -6.22 -11.21 6.06
CA PRO A 24 -4.83 -11.58 6.08
C PRO A 24 -4.68 -13.11 5.92
N VAL A 25 -3.76 -13.50 5.04
CA VAL A 25 -3.36 -14.91 4.87
C VAL A 25 -1.85 -14.99 4.88
N ARG A 26 -1.29 -16.15 5.19
CA ARG A 26 0.15 -16.37 5.09
C ARG A 26 0.64 -16.10 3.68
N SER A 27 1.69 -15.31 3.58
CA SER A 27 2.28 -14.84 2.33
C SER A 27 3.81 -14.81 2.45
N ASP A 28 4.50 -14.71 1.33
CA ASP A 28 5.96 -14.71 1.31
C ASP A 28 6.54 -13.42 1.91
N ALA A 29 5.85 -12.29 1.70
CA ALA A 29 6.26 -11.00 2.27
C ALA A 29 5.06 -10.10 2.59
N ILE A 30 5.31 -9.10 3.46
CA ILE A 30 4.40 -7.98 3.73
C ILE A 30 5.05 -6.73 3.17
N LEU A 31 4.34 -6.00 2.30
CA LEU A 31 4.75 -4.69 1.79
C LEU A 31 4.02 -3.57 2.52
N VAL A 32 4.76 -2.66 3.14
CA VAL A 32 4.25 -1.42 3.72
C VAL A 32 4.44 -0.29 2.71
N LEU A 33 3.34 0.23 2.15
CA LEU A 33 3.40 1.37 1.25
C LEU A 33 3.67 2.67 2.01
N GLY A 34 4.49 3.53 1.44
CA GLY A 34 4.85 4.82 2.03
C GLY A 34 3.71 5.87 1.98
N PRO A 35 3.75 6.81 2.90
CA PRO A 35 4.60 6.92 4.08
C PRO A 35 4.25 5.86 5.15
N PRO A 36 5.22 5.09 5.67
CA PRO A 36 4.93 3.92 6.51
C PRO A 36 4.34 4.26 7.87
N LEU A 37 4.62 5.45 8.42
CA LEU A 37 4.17 5.88 9.76
C LEU A 37 2.76 6.50 9.76
N VAL A 38 2.10 6.58 8.61
CA VAL A 38 0.75 7.13 8.48
C VAL A 38 -0.28 6.02 8.64
N ASP A 39 -1.39 6.31 9.31
CA ASP A 39 -2.56 5.45 9.43
C ASP A 39 -2.28 4.04 10.00
N GLY A 40 -1.31 3.90 10.89
CA GLY A 40 -0.99 2.62 11.54
C GLY A 40 -0.52 1.52 10.57
N ARG A 41 -0.08 1.86 9.36
CA ARG A 41 0.37 0.88 8.35
C ARG A 41 1.51 0.02 8.83
N LEU A 42 2.53 0.66 9.42
CA LEU A 42 3.71 -0.04 9.94
C LEU A 42 3.32 -0.94 11.11
N ASP A 43 2.55 -0.42 12.07
CA ASP A 43 2.15 -1.19 13.25
C ASP A 43 1.38 -2.44 12.86
N GLU A 44 0.44 -2.33 11.91
CA GLU A 44 -0.32 -3.48 11.40
C GLU A 44 0.59 -4.49 10.70
N ALA A 45 1.53 -4.04 9.87
CA ALA A 45 2.46 -4.92 9.18
C ALA A 45 3.37 -5.67 10.16
N LEU A 46 3.91 -4.98 11.17
CA LEU A 46 4.75 -5.61 12.20
C LEU A 46 3.96 -6.56 13.09
N ARG A 47 2.71 -6.24 13.41
CA ARG A 47 1.80 -7.12 14.12
C ARG A 47 1.55 -8.43 13.35
N LEU A 48 1.31 -8.33 12.04
CA LEU A 48 1.12 -9.48 11.17
C LEU A 48 2.39 -10.33 11.04
N ALA A 49 3.55 -9.69 10.92
CA ALA A 49 4.83 -10.39 10.87
C ALA A 49 5.11 -11.14 12.18
N ALA A 50 4.88 -10.51 13.34
CA ALA A 50 5.00 -11.15 14.65
C ALA A 50 4.01 -12.30 14.84
N ALA A 51 2.85 -12.27 14.17
CA ALA A 51 1.88 -13.36 14.13
C ALA A 51 2.17 -14.40 13.02
N HIS A 52 3.37 -14.37 12.43
CA HIS A 52 3.86 -15.33 11.43
C HIS A 52 3.03 -15.38 10.13
N TYR A 53 2.40 -14.26 9.72
CA TYR A 53 1.76 -14.15 8.41
C TYR A 53 2.79 -14.03 7.28
N ALA A 54 3.97 -13.49 7.56
CA ALA A 54 5.13 -13.54 6.67
C ALA A 54 6.43 -13.43 7.50
N GLY A 55 7.51 -14.02 6.98
CA GLY A 55 8.84 -13.90 7.58
C GLY A 55 9.63 -12.67 7.12
N ILE A 56 9.07 -11.87 6.20
CA ILE A 56 9.75 -10.71 5.62
C ILE A 56 8.78 -9.52 5.55
N VAL A 57 9.25 -8.36 6.02
CA VAL A 57 8.55 -7.08 5.93
C VAL A 57 9.36 -6.14 5.04
N VAL A 58 8.77 -5.67 3.95
CA VAL A 58 9.37 -4.73 3.00
C VAL A 58 8.74 -3.36 3.23
N ILE A 59 9.53 -2.35 3.57
CA ILE A 59 9.06 -1.03 3.97
C ILE A 59 9.53 0.03 2.98
N SER A 60 8.58 0.74 2.37
CA SER A 60 8.85 1.91 1.53
C SER A 60 9.08 3.15 2.39
N ILE A 61 10.28 3.78 2.30
CA ILE A 61 10.69 4.90 3.16
C ILE A 61 10.94 6.21 2.41
N GLY A 62 10.80 6.24 1.09
CA GLY A 62 11.23 7.37 0.24
C GLY A 62 10.28 8.57 0.15
N TRP A 63 9.20 8.60 0.93
CA TRP A 63 8.16 9.63 0.81
C TRP A 63 8.36 10.87 1.66
N ASP A 64 9.28 10.83 2.60
CA ASP A 64 9.48 11.90 3.57
C ASP A 64 10.79 12.63 3.31
N LYS A 65 10.72 13.86 2.83
CA LYS A 65 11.90 14.74 2.66
C LYS A 65 12.60 15.06 3.99
N GLY A 66 11.99 14.70 5.11
CA GLY A 66 12.48 14.88 6.47
C GLY A 66 13.18 13.69 7.09
N ARG A 67 13.39 12.57 6.37
CA ARG A 67 14.05 11.34 6.86
C ARG A 67 13.60 10.95 8.28
N GLN A 68 12.31 10.74 8.48
CA GLN A 68 11.88 10.01 9.66
C GLN A 68 12.51 8.62 9.59
N ARG A 69 13.53 8.40 10.43
CA ARG A 69 14.16 7.09 10.56
C ARG A 69 13.09 6.13 11.05
N VAL A 70 12.64 5.26 10.18
CA VAL A 70 11.77 4.15 10.57
C VAL A 70 12.60 3.23 11.45
N ALA A 71 12.32 3.21 12.75
CA ALA A 71 13.11 2.45 13.72
C ALA A 71 13.23 0.96 13.35
N ALA A 72 12.19 0.39 12.71
CA ALA A 72 12.20 -0.98 12.22
C ALA A 72 13.30 -1.25 11.17
N CYS A 73 13.76 -0.22 10.44
CA CYS A 73 14.83 -0.39 9.44
C CYS A 73 16.24 -0.48 10.06
N ALA A 74 16.38 -0.10 11.32
CA ALA A 74 17.67 -0.08 12.03
C ALA A 74 17.79 -1.22 13.07
N ASN A 75 16.69 -1.89 13.36
CA ASN A 75 16.63 -2.90 14.41
C ASN A 75 16.39 -4.29 13.82
N ASP A 76 17.27 -5.22 14.16
CA ASP A 76 17.07 -6.64 13.87
C ASP A 76 15.92 -7.20 14.73
N ASN A 77 15.08 -8.00 14.12
CA ASN A 77 14.02 -8.73 14.82
C ASN A 77 14.20 -10.24 14.57
N PRO A 78 14.27 -11.07 15.64
CA PRO A 78 14.49 -12.51 15.48
C PRO A 78 13.30 -13.25 14.84
N ALA A 79 12.11 -12.65 14.85
CA ALA A 79 10.88 -13.28 14.33
C ALA A 79 10.66 -13.03 12.82
N TYR A 80 11.25 -11.97 12.25
CA TYR A 80 11.08 -11.60 10.84
C TYR A 80 12.21 -10.69 10.35
N GLN A 81 12.52 -10.77 9.05
CA GLN A 81 13.48 -9.88 8.39
C GLN A 81 12.78 -8.57 7.98
N VAL A 82 13.47 -7.43 8.12
CA VAL A 82 13.02 -6.14 7.58
C VAL A 82 13.90 -5.72 6.40
N ILE A 83 13.28 -5.32 5.30
CA ILE A 83 13.93 -4.76 4.12
C ILE A 83 13.35 -3.37 3.89
N CYS A 84 14.18 -2.35 4.00
CA CYS A 84 13.77 -0.97 3.72
C CYS A 84 14.31 -0.51 2.38
N PHE A 85 13.51 0.23 1.61
CA PHE A 85 13.90 0.75 0.31
C PHE A 85 13.31 2.13 0.03
N GLU A 86 13.98 2.88 -0.81
CA GLU A 86 13.46 4.13 -1.37
C GLU A 86 12.93 3.82 -2.79
N PRO A 87 11.64 4.06 -3.06
CA PRO A 87 11.08 3.76 -4.39
C PRO A 87 11.60 4.75 -5.45
N ASP A 88 11.96 4.23 -6.61
CA ASP A 88 12.32 5.03 -7.78
C ASP A 88 11.46 4.61 -8.99
N PRO A 89 10.59 5.50 -9.49
CA PRO A 89 10.28 6.84 -8.98
C PRO A 89 9.59 6.79 -7.61
N ALA A 90 9.65 7.89 -6.82
CA ALA A 90 8.96 8.05 -5.54
C ALA A 90 7.43 8.12 -5.75
N THR A 91 6.84 6.99 -6.08
CA THR A 91 5.40 6.78 -6.38
C THR A 91 4.99 5.36 -6.03
N THR A 92 3.68 5.13 -5.89
CA THR A 92 3.13 3.77 -5.71
C THR A 92 3.54 2.80 -6.83
N ARG A 93 3.82 3.32 -8.02
CA ARG A 93 4.36 2.52 -9.12
C ARG A 93 5.79 2.07 -8.82
N GLY A 94 6.69 2.96 -8.40
CA GLY A 94 8.05 2.56 -8.02
C GLY A 94 8.05 1.57 -6.85
N GLU A 95 7.12 1.71 -5.89
CA GLU A 95 6.93 0.71 -4.84
C GLU A 95 6.51 -0.66 -5.41
N ALA A 96 5.60 -0.66 -6.38
CA ALA A 96 5.13 -1.88 -7.04
C ALA A 96 6.23 -2.52 -7.91
N GLU A 97 7.04 -1.72 -8.59
CA GLU A 97 8.19 -2.18 -9.37
C GLU A 97 9.22 -2.87 -8.46
N GLU A 98 9.51 -2.29 -7.30
CA GLU A 98 10.48 -2.85 -6.35
C GLU A 98 9.99 -4.16 -5.73
N ILE A 99 8.73 -4.24 -5.27
CA ILE A 99 8.21 -5.51 -4.74
C ILE A 99 8.17 -6.60 -5.83
N GLY A 100 7.84 -6.24 -7.06
CA GLY A 100 7.86 -7.15 -8.20
C GLY A 100 9.27 -7.64 -8.53
N ARG A 101 10.28 -6.79 -8.42
CA ARG A 101 11.69 -7.15 -8.57
C ARG A 101 12.12 -8.13 -7.49
N LEU A 102 11.87 -7.80 -6.22
CA LEU A 102 12.18 -8.67 -5.08
C LEU A 102 11.47 -10.02 -5.19
N ALA A 103 10.22 -10.03 -5.63
CA ALA A 103 9.45 -11.25 -5.80
C ALA A 103 10.09 -12.18 -6.85
N ARG A 104 10.52 -11.64 -7.98
CA ARG A 104 11.22 -12.42 -9.01
C ARG A 104 12.57 -12.95 -8.54
N GLU A 105 13.35 -12.13 -7.83
CA GLU A 105 14.68 -12.52 -7.34
C GLU A 105 14.61 -13.57 -6.23
N ARG A 106 13.57 -13.51 -5.40
CA ARG A 106 13.42 -14.39 -4.23
C ARG A 106 12.45 -15.54 -4.43
N GLY A 107 11.81 -15.63 -5.61
CA GLY A 107 10.81 -16.65 -5.91
C GLY A 107 9.50 -16.49 -5.12
N TRP A 108 9.10 -15.25 -4.78
CA TRP A 108 7.84 -15.01 -4.08
C TRP A 108 6.64 -15.10 -5.02
N HIS A 109 5.57 -15.71 -4.52
CA HIS A 109 4.30 -15.90 -5.24
C HIS A 109 3.12 -15.20 -4.57
N SER A 110 3.34 -14.58 -3.40
CA SER A 110 2.30 -13.92 -2.63
C SER A 110 2.83 -12.74 -1.83
N VAL A 111 2.04 -11.66 -1.76
CA VAL A 111 2.35 -10.48 -0.95
C VAL A 111 1.11 -9.95 -0.24
N LEU A 112 1.25 -9.62 1.04
CA LEU A 112 0.30 -8.80 1.79
C LEU A 112 0.75 -7.34 1.67
N VAL A 113 -0.10 -6.48 1.13
CA VAL A 113 0.16 -5.04 1.03
C VAL A 113 -0.61 -4.33 2.11
N VAL A 114 0.06 -3.55 2.94
CA VAL A 114 -0.57 -2.73 3.98
C VAL A 114 -0.51 -1.25 3.58
N THR A 115 -1.67 -0.62 3.53
CA THR A 115 -1.80 0.79 3.14
C THR A 115 -2.97 1.46 3.87
N SER A 116 -3.26 2.74 3.61
CA SER A 116 -4.43 3.43 4.16
C SER A 116 -5.72 3.00 3.48
N THR A 117 -6.85 3.06 4.18
CA THR A 117 -8.19 2.71 3.67
C THR A 117 -8.47 3.35 2.30
N TYR A 118 -8.28 4.66 2.20
CA TYR A 118 -8.55 5.43 0.97
C TYR A 118 -7.66 5.05 -0.21
N HIS A 119 -6.57 4.32 0.02
CA HIS A 119 -5.59 3.93 -0.99
C HIS A 119 -5.71 2.46 -1.43
N VAL A 120 -6.46 1.63 -0.74
CA VAL A 120 -6.55 0.17 -0.97
C VAL A 120 -6.81 -0.20 -2.42
N SER A 121 -7.86 0.36 -3.03
CA SER A 121 -8.26 0.00 -4.40
C SER A 121 -7.20 0.39 -5.43
N ARG A 122 -6.59 1.58 -5.29
CA ARG A 122 -5.54 2.04 -6.21
C ARG A 122 -4.23 1.28 -6.00
N ALA A 123 -3.84 1.00 -4.76
CA ALA A 123 -2.68 0.18 -4.45
C ALA A 123 -2.81 -1.22 -5.06
N ARG A 124 -3.97 -1.86 -4.89
CA ARG A 124 -4.26 -3.17 -5.51
C ARG A 124 -4.07 -3.12 -7.01
N LEU A 125 -4.69 -2.16 -7.68
CA LEU A 125 -4.60 -2.01 -9.14
C LEU A 125 -3.15 -1.90 -9.62
N ILE A 126 -2.31 -1.13 -8.91
CA ILE A 126 -0.93 -0.86 -9.34
C ILE A 126 -0.02 -2.04 -8.98
N VAL A 127 -0.09 -2.56 -7.75
CA VAL A 127 0.80 -3.64 -7.29
C VAL A 127 0.53 -4.94 -8.05
N GLN A 128 -0.73 -5.26 -8.35
CA GLN A 128 -1.08 -6.46 -9.13
C GLN A 128 -0.46 -6.50 -10.53
N ARG A 129 -0.13 -5.34 -11.12
CA ARG A 129 0.53 -5.29 -12.44
C ARG A 129 1.99 -5.70 -12.39
N CYS A 130 2.65 -5.48 -11.26
CA CYS A 130 4.09 -5.70 -11.10
C CYS A 130 4.41 -7.02 -10.40
N MET A 131 3.52 -7.47 -9.53
CA MET A 131 3.71 -8.69 -8.76
C MET A 131 3.38 -9.94 -9.61
N PRO A 132 4.29 -10.91 -9.72
CA PRO A 132 4.08 -12.12 -10.53
C PRO A 132 3.08 -13.11 -9.91
N GLY A 133 2.56 -12.83 -8.71
CA GLY A 133 1.70 -13.74 -7.95
C GLY A 133 0.50 -13.06 -7.32
N THR A 134 0.05 -13.61 -6.21
CA THR A 134 -1.15 -13.14 -5.50
C THR A 134 -0.87 -11.89 -4.67
N VAL A 135 -1.70 -10.86 -4.86
CA VAL A 135 -1.67 -9.62 -4.06
C VAL A 135 -2.92 -9.53 -3.20
N ARG A 136 -2.74 -9.41 -1.91
CA ARG A 136 -3.81 -9.11 -0.95
C ARG A 136 -3.54 -7.76 -0.31
N VAL A 137 -4.56 -6.91 -0.24
CA VAL A 137 -4.41 -5.55 0.29
C VAL A 137 -5.22 -5.39 1.55
N LEU A 138 -4.55 -4.95 2.58
CA LEU A 138 -5.05 -4.68 3.92
C LEU A 138 -5.04 -3.17 4.17
N ALA A 139 -5.96 -2.71 4.99
CA ALA A 139 -6.04 -1.31 5.40
C ALA A 139 -5.52 -1.14 6.83
N GLY A 140 -4.62 -0.20 7.03
CA GLY A 140 -4.35 0.36 8.35
C GLY A 140 -5.52 1.23 8.83
N THR A 141 -5.49 1.62 10.09
CA THR A 141 -6.57 2.41 10.71
C THR A 141 -6.47 3.87 10.32
N SER A 142 -7.27 4.31 9.34
CA SER A 142 -7.35 5.72 8.95
C SER A 142 -8.46 6.42 9.73
N ARG A 143 -8.14 7.57 10.35
CA ARG A 143 -9.11 8.46 11.00
C ARG A 143 -9.07 9.79 10.27
N LEU A 144 -10.02 10.01 9.37
CA LEU A 144 -10.10 11.20 8.53
C LEU A 144 -11.30 12.07 8.92
N SER A 145 -11.12 13.41 8.88
CA SER A 145 -12.20 14.38 8.92
C SER A 145 -13.00 14.37 7.60
N MET A 146 -14.14 15.07 7.57
CA MET A 146 -14.91 15.20 6.32
C MET A 146 -14.12 15.92 5.22
N ASP A 147 -13.33 16.94 5.58
CA ASP A 147 -12.51 17.69 4.62
C ASP A 147 -11.40 16.81 4.04
N ASP A 148 -10.79 15.96 4.88
CA ASP A 148 -9.80 14.99 4.43
C ASP A 148 -10.41 13.98 3.45
N TRP A 149 -11.65 13.52 3.68
CA TRP A 149 -12.34 12.62 2.76
C TRP A 149 -12.58 13.26 1.39
N LEU A 150 -13.04 14.52 1.36
CA LEU A 150 -13.24 15.25 0.10
C LEU A 150 -11.92 15.41 -0.65
N TYR A 151 -10.85 15.77 0.06
CA TYR A 151 -9.51 15.81 -0.50
C TYR A 151 -9.09 14.45 -1.07
N GLN A 152 -9.28 13.36 -0.30
CA GLN A 152 -8.94 12.02 -0.77
C GLN A 152 -9.75 11.60 -1.99
N PHE A 153 -11.04 11.93 -2.09
CA PHE A 153 -11.85 11.62 -3.26
C PHE A 153 -11.26 12.27 -4.52
N ALA A 154 -10.92 13.56 -4.47
CA ALA A 154 -10.28 14.26 -5.59
C ALA A 154 -8.89 13.68 -5.91
N TYR A 155 -8.06 13.49 -4.89
CA TYR A 155 -6.69 12.98 -5.02
C TYR A 155 -6.67 11.56 -5.60
N GLN A 156 -7.51 10.65 -5.08
CA GLN A 156 -7.57 9.28 -5.58
C GLN A 156 -8.15 9.21 -7.00
N THR A 157 -9.11 10.09 -7.36
CA THR A 157 -9.62 10.19 -8.74
C THR A 157 -8.49 10.52 -9.71
N GLY A 158 -7.67 11.54 -9.40
CA GLY A 158 -6.49 11.87 -10.20
C GLY A 158 -5.45 10.74 -10.23
N GLY A 159 -5.25 10.07 -9.09
CA GLY A 159 -4.37 8.91 -8.96
C GLY A 159 -4.81 7.72 -9.81
N PHE A 160 -6.11 7.43 -9.88
CA PHE A 160 -6.66 6.40 -10.77
C PHE A 160 -6.50 6.79 -12.25
N ALA A 161 -6.81 8.04 -12.62
CA ALA A 161 -6.61 8.52 -13.99
C ALA A 161 -5.16 8.30 -14.43
N LYS A 162 -4.18 8.71 -13.59
CA LYS A 162 -2.75 8.46 -13.85
C LYS A 162 -2.44 6.96 -13.97
N ALA A 163 -2.98 6.12 -13.10
CA ALA A 163 -2.76 4.67 -13.13
C ALA A 163 -3.34 4.00 -14.37
N PHE A 164 -4.45 4.52 -14.93
CA PHE A 164 -5.02 4.01 -16.18
C PHE A 164 -4.24 4.48 -17.42
N LEU A 165 -3.65 5.67 -17.40
CA LEU A 165 -2.81 6.17 -18.49
C LEU A 165 -1.46 5.46 -18.54
N HIS A 166 -0.88 5.12 -17.37
CA HIS A 166 0.41 4.45 -17.25
C HIS A 166 0.21 3.00 -16.77
N ARG A 167 -0.07 2.08 -17.70
CA ARG A 167 -0.45 0.69 -17.39
C ARG A 167 0.72 -0.27 -17.21
N SER A 168 1.92 0.12 -17.61
CA SER A 168 3.12 -0.71 -17.44
C SER A 168 3.51 -0.88 -15.96
N CYS A 169 4.06 -2.01 -15.66
CA CYS A 169 4.92 -2.19 -14.52
C CYS A 169 6.29 -1.64 -14.84
#